data_5f8354fdae8ab1a3b1ac07af1015c9ae
#
_entry.id   5f8354fdae8ab1a3b1ac07af1015c9ae
#
_cell.length_a   1.000
_cell.length_b   1.000
_cell.length_c   1.000
_cell.angle_alpha   90.00
_cell.angle_beta   90.00
_cell.angle_gamma   90.00
#
_symmetry.space_group_name_H-M   'P 1'
#
loop_
_entity.id
_entity.type
_entity.pdbx_description
1 polymer ?
#
loop_
_entity_poly.entity_id
_entity_poly.type
_entity_poly.pdbx_seq_one_letter_code
_entity_poly.pdbx_strand_id
1 'polypeptide(L)'
;MRQAEITRNTLETQITVRLDLDGSGQGKFATGVPFLDHMLDQIARHGLIDIEIQANGDLHIDAHHTVEDIGITFGQALAKAWGDKKGLTRYGHSYVPLDEALSRVVIDLSGRPGLEYNVEYTRATIGQFDVDLISEFFHGLVNHAGMTLHIDNLRGKNAHHQAETIFKAFGRALRMAVTPDLRMAGAMPSTKGSL
;
A
#
# COMPACT_ATOMS: atom_id res chain seq x y z
N MET A 1 10.70 13.87 -11.55
CA MET A 1 9.52 13.00 -11.67
C MET A 1 9.64 11.93 -10.58
N ARG A 2 8.60 11.77 -9.79
CA ARG A 2 8.58 10.79 -8.68
C ARG A 2 8.03 9.44 -9.16
N GLN A 3 8.80 8.83 -10.06
CA GLN A 3 8.47 7.58 -10.72
C GLN A 3 9.47 6.49 -10.36
N ALA A 4 9.02 5.25 -10.33
CA ALA A 4 9.87 4.09 -10.11
C ALA A 4 9.41 2.87 -10.92
N GLU A 5 10.37 2.07 -11.31
CA GLU A 5 10.17 0.70 -11.77
C GLU A 5 11.08 -0.22 -10.97
N ILE A 6 10.50 -1.28 -10.42
CA ILE A 6 11.21 -2.34 -9.70
C ILE A 6 10.78 -3.68 -10.28
N THR A 7 11.75 -4.52 -10.56
CA THR A 7 11.52 -5.94 -10.92
C THR A 7 12.19 -6.82 -9.86
N ARG A 8 11.43 -7.75 -9.31
CA ARG A 8 11.88 -8.74 -8.34
C ARG A 8 11.59 -10.14 -8.90
N ASN A 9 12.64 -10.94 -9.03
CA ASN A 9 12.53 -12.32 -9.49
C ASN A 9 13.11 -13.24 -8.43
N THR A 10 12.35 -14.23 -8.03
CA THR A 10 12.74 -15.34 -7.15
C THR A 10 12.49 -16.66 -7.87
N LEU A 11 12.68 -17.78 -7.19
CA LEU A 11 12.28 -19.09 -7.73
C LEU A 11 10.75 -19.29 -7.67
N GLU A 12 10.04 -18.51 -6.86
CA GLU A 12 8.61 -18.63 -6.62
C GLU A 12 7.79 -17.59 -7.39
N THR A 13 8.35 -16.40 -7.60
CA THR A 13 7.63 -15.27 -8.18
C THR A 13 8.47 -14.44 -9.15
N GLN A 14 7.81 -13.82 -10.13
CA GLN A 14 8.38 -12.83 -11.04
C GLN A 14 7.45 -11.62 -11.06
N ILE A 15 7.91 -10.50 -10.51
CA ILE A 15 7.06 -9.34 -10.27
C ILE A 15 7.72 -8.08 -10.81
N THR A 16 6.95 -7.27 -11.53
CA THR A 16 7.33 -5.93 -11.95
C THR A 16 6.28 -4.94 -11.48
N VAL A 17 6.73 -3.90 -10.77
CA VAL A 17 5.92 -2.77 -10.32
C VAL A 17 6.44 -1.50 -10.96
N ARG A 18 5.54 -0.74 -11.61
CA ARG A 18 5.76 0.63 -12.08
C ARG A 18 4.81 1.55 -11.36
N LEU A 19 5.28 2.68 -10.90
CA LEU A 19 4.44 3.68 -10.27
C LEU A 19 4.87 5.11 -10.60
N ASP A 20 3.88 6.02 -10.58
CA ASP A 20 4.06 7.46 -10.63
C ASP A 20 3.26 8.09 -9.50
N LEU A 21 3.97 8.71 -8.53
CA LEU A 21 3.34 9.38 -7.38
C LEU A 21 2.60 10.66 -7.77
N ASP A 22 2.89 11.22 -8.94
CA ASP A 22 2.25 12.41 -9.51
C ASP A 22 1.23 12.06 -10.59
N GLY A 23 0.73 10.81 -10.60
CA GLY A 23 -0.22 10.28 -11.57
C GLY A 23 -1.64 10.82 -11.41
N SER A 24 -2.55 10.17 -12.13
CA SER A 24 -3.98 10.52 -12.16
C SER A 24 -4.89 9.44 -11.55
N GLY A 25 -4.31 8.38 -10.99
CA GLY A 25 -5.03 7.27 -10.39
C GLY A 25 -5.36 6.15 -11.39
N GLN A 26 -4.51 5.95 -12.39
CA GLN A 26 -4.66 4.86 -13.35
C GLN A 26 -4.05 3.58 -12.78
N GLY A 27 -4.83 2.49 -12.79
CA GLY A 27 -4.41 1.16 -12.36
C GLY A 27 -4.34 0.18 -13.52
N LYS A 28 -3.30 -0.67 -13.55
CA LYS A 28 -3.19 -1.79 -14.46
C LYS A 28 -2.59 -2.98 -13.73
N PHE A 29 -3.40 -3.98 -13.47
CA PHE A 29 -3.04 -5.11 -12.61
C PHE A 29 -3.22 -6.44 -13.32
N ALA A 30 -2.23 -7.31 -13.20
CA ALA A 30 -2.23 -8.68 -13.69
C ALA A 30 -1.44 -9.55 -12.70
N THR A 31 -2.01 -9.76 -11.51
CA THR A 31 -1.34 -10.52 -10.44
C THR A 31 -1.71 -11.99 -10.43
N GLY A 32 -2.78 -12.38 -11.12
CA GLY A 32 -3.36 -13.72 -11.02
C GLY A 32 -4.23 -13.91 -9.77
N VAL A 33 -4.36 -12.87 -8.92
CA VAL A 33 -5.18 -12.85 -7.71
C VAL A 33 -6.25 -11.75 -7.84
N PRO A 34 -7.44 -12.08 -8.38
CA PRO A 34 -8.42 -11.05 -8.80
C PRO A 34 -8.88 -10.10 -7.69
N PHE A 35 -9.02 -10.61 -6.45
CA PHE A 35 -9.39 -9.76 -5.34
C PHE A 35 -8.28 -8.77 -4.98
N LEU A 36 -7.00 -9.18 -5.06
CA LEU A 36 -5.88 -8.27 -4.86
C LEU A 36 -5.82 -7.21 -5.96
N ASP A 37 -6.05 -7.57 -7.24
CA ASP A 37 -6.12 -6.60 -8.35
C ASP A 37 -7.16 -5.51 -8.06
N HIS A 38 -8.34 -5.91 -7.55
CA HIS A 38 -9.39 -4.97 -7.15
C HIS A 38 -8.94 -4.08 -5.97
N MET A 39 -8.24 -4.62 -4.99
CA MET A 39 -7.72 -3.85 -3.84
C MET A 39 -6.62 -2.86 -4.26
N LEU A 40 -5.71 -3.28 -5.12
CA LEU A 40 -4.65 -2.41 -5.65
C LEU A 40 -5.22 -1.25 -6.49
N ASP A 41 -6.32 -1.47 -7.23
CA ASP A 41 -7.02 -0.40 -7.95
C ASP A 41 -7.62 0.64 -6.98
N GLN A 42 -8.03 0.25 -5.77
CA GLN A 42 -8.45 1.20 -4.75
C GLN A 42 -7.30 2.12 -4.31
N ILE A 43 -6.07 1.56 -4.18
CA ILE A 43 -4.88 2.37 -3.86
C ILE A 43 -4.61 3.39 -4.97
N ALA A 44 -4.55 2.93 -6.24
CA ALA A 44 -4.30 3.80 -7.38
C ALA A 44 -5.34 4.92 -7.47
N ARG A 45 -6.61 4.55 -7.50
CA ARG A 45 -7.74 5.46 -7.68
C ARG A 45 -7.85 6.52 -6.58
N HIS A 46 -7.78 6.10 -5.31
CA HIS A 46 -7.94 7.01 -4.18
C HIS A 46 -6.66 7.73 -3.78
N GLY A 47 -5.51 7.15 -4.15
CA GLY A 47 -4.19 7.77 -4.01
C GLY A 47 -3.88 8.80 -5.08
N LEU A 48 -4.59 8.79 -6.22
CA LEU A 48 -4.22 9.50 -7.46
C LEU A 48 -2.77 9.20 -7.88
N ILE A 49 -2.38 7.93 -7.74
CA ILE A 49 -1.07 7.39 -8.11
C ILE A 49 -1.29 6.45 -9.28
N ASP A 50 -0.50 6.57 -10.33
CA ASP A 50 -0.56 5.59 -11.41
C ASP A 50 0.26 4.37 -11.02
N ILE A 51 -0.33 3.17 -11.12
CA ILE A 51 0.28 1.91 -10.68
C ILE A 51 0.06 0.83 -11.75
N GLU A 52 1.16 0.22 -12.22
CA GLU A 52 1.11 -1.00 -13.01
C GLU A 52 1.83 -2.12 -12.26
N ILE A 53 1.15 -3.26 -12.08
CA ILE A 53 1.73 -4.44 -11.44
C ILE A 53 1.47 -5.66 -12.33
N GLN A 54 2.55 -6.35 -12.69
CA GLN A 54 2.52 -7.64 -13.36
C GLN A 54 3.21 -8.65 -12.45
N ALA A 55 2.55 -9.76 -12.17
CA ALA A 55 3.09 -10.84 -11.37
C ALA A 55 2.80 -12.20 -12.00
N ASN A 56 3.79 -13.08 -11.94
CA ASN A 56 3.66 -14.50 -12.22
C ASN A 56 4.25 -15.26 -11.03
N GLY A 57 3.40 -15.91 -10.25
CA GLY A 57 3.78 -16.64 -9.03
C GLY A 57 3.30 -18.07 -9.04
N ASP A 58 3.69 -18.80 -8.03
CA ASP A 58 3.39 -20.21 -7.80
C ASP A 58 1.98 -20.46 -7.23
N LEU A 59 0.97 -19.82 -7.85
CA LEU A 59 -0.44 -19.86 -7.43
C LEU A 59 -1.04 -21.29 -7.35
N HIS A 60 -0.35 -22.28 -7.89
CA HIS A 60 -0.73 -23.70 -7.74
C HIS A 60 -0.51 -24.22 -6.31
N ILE A 61 0.31 -23.53 -5.50
CA ILE A 61 0.45 -23.78 -4.06
C ILE A 61 -0.66 -23.01 -3.33
N ASP A 62 -0.56 -21.69 -3.31
CA ASP A 62 -1.57 -20.73 -2.87
C ASP A 62 -1.17 -19.31 -3.33
N ALA A 63 -1.84 -18.28 -2.82
CA ALA A 63 -1.52 -16.91 -3.18
C ALA A 63 -0.51 -16.21 -2.24
N HIS A 64 0.01 -16.89 -1.21
CA HIS A 64 0.81 -16.27 -0.15
C HIS A 64 2.08 -15.62 -0.71
N HIS A 65 2.95 -16.39 -1.37
CA HIS A 65 4.20 -15.88 -1.91
C HIS A 65 3.98 -14.72 -2.90
N THR A 66 2.95 -14.84 -3.75
CA THR A 66 2.62 -13.80 -4.73
C THR A 66 2.19 -12.50 -4.06
N VAL A 67 1.31 -12.57 -3.06
CA VAL A 67 0.77 -11.39 -2.36
C VAL A 67 1.86 -10.70 -1.54
N GLU A 68 2.65 -11.46 -0.77
CA GLU A 68 3.77 -10.95 0.02
C GLU A 68 4.81 -10.27 -0.88
N ASP A 69 5.26 -10.95 -1.94
CA ASP A 69 6.29 -10.43 -2.85
C ASP A 69 5.81 -9.21 -3.65
N ILE A 70 4.51 -9.09 -3.95
CA ILE A 70 3.93 -7.85 -4.48
C ILE A 70 4.05 -6.73 -3.45
N GLY A 71 3.74 -6.98 -2.19
CA GLY A 71 3.93 -6.00 -1.11
C GLY A 71 5.38 -5.52 -1.01
N ILE A 72 6.34 -6.46 -1.02
CA ILE A 72 7.79 -6.18 -1.02
C ILE A 72 8.17 -5.29 -2.20
N THR A 73 7.81 -5.70 -3.41
CA THR A 73 8.20 -4.99 -4.64
C THR A 73 7.56 -3.61 -4.73
N PHE A 74 6.30 -3.49 -4.28
CA PHE A 74 5.60 -2.21 -4.20
C PHE A 74 6.23 -1.29 -3.16
N GLY A 75 6.62 -1.81 -1.99
CA GLY A 75 7.36 -1.05 -0.97
C GLY A 75 8.69 -0.51 -1.49
N GLN A 76 9.46 -1.33 -2.21
CA GLN A 76 10.71 -0.89 -2.87
C GLN A 76 10.46 0.20 -3.92
N ALA A 77 9.40 0.08 -4.71
CA ALA A 77 9.03 1.09 -5.70
C ALA A 77 8.65 2.42 -5.05
N LEU A 78 7.87 2.39 -3.97
CA LEU A 78 7.53 3.57 -3.18
C LEU A 78 8.78 4.26 -2.62
N ALA A 79 9.68 3.50 -1.96
CA ALA A 79 10.93 4.02 -1.41
C ALA A 79 11.78 4.72 -2.48
N LYS A 80 11.87 4.12 -3.67
CA LYS A 80 12.61 4.70 -4.80
C LYS A 80 11.95 5.97 -5.33
N ALA A 81 10.60 6.00 -5.41
CA ALA A 81 9.87 7.11 -6.01
C ALA A 81 9.85 8.36 -5.12
N TRP A 82 9.72 8.25 -3.80
CA TRP A 82 9.73 9.42 -2.91
C TRP A 82 11.15 9.87 -2.52
N GLY A 83 12.18 9.07 -2.75
CA GLY A 83 13.59 9.45 -2.56
C GLY A 83 13.93 9.83 -1.12
N ASP A 84 14.60 10.98 -0.93
CA ASP A 84 15.08 11.45 0.37
C ASP A 84 13.99 12.08 1.26
N LYS A 85 12.76 12.15 0.78
CA LYS A 85 11.56 12.66 1.48
C LYS A 85 11.60 14.16 1.83
N LYS A 86 12.58 14.93 1.34
CA LYS A 86 12.63 16.38 1.54
C LYS A 86 11.42 17.06 0.93
N GLY A 87 10.85 18.01 1.67
CA GLY A 87 9.71 18.79 1.23
C GLY A 87 8.40 18.02 1.14
N LEU A 88 8.32 16.76 1.63
CA LEU A 88 7.07 16.02 1.72
C LEU A 88 6.29 16.34 2.99
N THR A 89 4.98 16.16 2.95
CA THR A 89 4.11 16.26 4.14
C THR A 89 4.49 15.22 5.21
N ARG A 90 5.05 14.06 4.81
CA ARG A 90 5.53 12.98 5.66
C ARG A 90 4.43 12.20 6.35
N TYR A 91 3.49 12.85 7.01
CA TYR A 91 2.37 12.22 7.70
C TYR A 91 1.13 12.22 6.83
N GLY A 92 0.42 11.11 6.82
CA GLY A 92 -0.86 11.00 6.16
C GLY A 92 -1.85 10.19 6.98
N HIS A 93 -3.11 10.55 6.92
CA HIS A 93 -4.16 9.79 7.58
C HIS A 93 -5.46 9.88 6.80
N SER A 94 -6.32 8.86 6.98
CA SER A 94 -7.65 8.87 6.39
C SER A 94 -8.59 7.97 7.17
N TYR A 95 -9.84 8.41 7.26
CA TYR A 95 -10.99 7.59 7.66
C TYR A 95 -11.84 7.38 6.42
N VAL A 96 -12.11 6.13 6.05
CA VAL A 96 -12.93 5.82 4.88
C VAL A 96 -14.04 4.85 5.25
N PRO A 97 -15.30 5.22 5.03
CA PRO A 97 -16.43 4.33 5.17
C PRO A 97 -16.73 3.61 3.85
N LEU A 98 -17.34 2.45 3.95
CA LEU A 98 -18.09 1.78 2.89
C LEU A 98 -19.29 1.11 3.56
N ASP A 99 -20.48 1.67 3.33
CA ASP A 99 -21.69 1.29 4.01
C ASP A 99 -21.50 1.19 5.54
N GLU A 100 -21.59 -0.01 6.13
CA GLU A 100 -21.46 -0.27 7.56
C GLU A 100 -20.00 -0.37 8.05
N ALA A 101 -19.02 -0.52 7.13
CA ALA A 101 -17.61 -0.63 7.49
C ALA A 101 -16.94 0.75 7.55
N LEU A 102 -16.00 0.88 8.46
CA LEU A 102 -15.19 2.10 8.62
C LEU A 102 -13.78 1.70 9.03
N SER A 103 -12.80 2.13 8.25
CA SER A 103 -11.37 1.95 8.59
C SER A 103 -10.64 3.28 8.73
N ARG A 104 -9.62 3.27 9.57
CA ARG A 104 -8.64 4.34 9.75
C ARG A 104 -7.27 3.84 9.33
N VAL A 105 -6.55 4.64 8.57
CA VAL A 105 -5.15 4.40 8.22
C VAL A 105 -4.32 5.64 8.55
N VAL A 106 -3.16 5.43 9.18
CA VAL A 106 -2.19 6.50 9.51
C VAL A 106 -0.80 6.06 9.05
N ILE A 107 -0.10 6.96 8.36
CA ILE A 107 1.23 6.75 7.77
C ILE A 107 2.21 7.77 8.33
N ASP A 108 3.41 7.31 8.69
CA ASP A 108 4.61 8.13 8.85
C ASP A 108 5.72 7.60 7.94
N LEU A 109 6.21 8.44 7.01
CA LEU A 109 7.36 8.12 6.15
C LEU A 109 8.66 8.22 6.94
N SER A 110 8.72 7.52 8.07
CA SER A 110 9.70 7.66 9.15
C SER A 110 11.11 7.14 8.83
N GLY A 111 11.28 6.36 7.76
CA GLY A 111 12.51 5.59 7.52
C GLY A 111 12.62 4.33 8.40
N ARG A 112 11.67 4.08 9.29
CA ARG A 112 11.63 2.94 10.20
C ARG A 112 10.41 2.07 9.89
N PRO A 113 10.61 0.81 9.49
CA PRO A 113 9.49 -0.09 9.23
C PRO A 113 8.74 -0.42 10.52
N GLY A 114 7.41 -0.42 10.45
CA GLY A 114 6.53 -0.84 11.53
C GLY A 114 5.09 -0.93 11.06
N LEU A 115 4.43 -2.02 11.39
CA LEU A 115 3.01 -2.23 11.09
C LEU A 115 2.25 -2.52 12.39
N GLU A 116 1.25 -1.69 12.67
CA GLU A 116 0.20 -1.96 13.66
C GLU A 116 -1.08 -2.28 12.90
N TYR A 117 -1.52 -3.52 12.96
CA TYR A 117 -2.63 -4.04 12.19
C TYR A 117 -3.74 -4.56 13.11
N ASN A 118 -4.76 -3.73 13.34
CA ASN A 118 -5.88 -4.00 14.25
C ASN A 118 -7.15 -4.26 13.42
N VAL A 119 -7.22 -5.43 12.80
CA VAL A 119 -8.34 -5.83 11.96
C VAL A 119 -8.81 -7.24 12.33
N GLU A 120 -10.08 -7.36 12.65
CA GLU A 120 -10.75 -8.64 12.84
C GLU A 120 -11.79 -8.83 11.72
N TYR A 121 -11.50 -9.73 10.79
CA TYR A 121 -12.43 -10.02 9.71
C TYR A 121 -13.58 -10.92 10.17
N THR A 122 -14.76 -10.67 9.62
CA THR A 122 -15.97 -11.46 9.95
C THR A 122 -15.97 -12.85 9.33
N ARG A 123 -15.04 -13.14 8.45
CA ARG A 123 -14.83 -14.46 7.81
C ARG A 123 -13.37 -14.60 7.35
N ALA A 124 -12.90 -15.83 7.21
CA ALA A 124 -11.52 -16.14 6.80
C ALA A 124 -11.25 -15.91 5.29
N THR A 125 -12.30 -15.89 4.45
CA THR A 125 -12.11 -15.74 2.99
C THR A 125 -13.10 -14.77 2.38
N ILE A 126 -12.67 -14.09 1.32
CA ILE A 126 -13.51 -13.27 0.43
C ILE A 126 -13.45 -13.94 -0.96
N GLY A 127 -14.48 -14.68 -1.32
CA GLY A 127 -14.37 -15.60 -2.46
C GLY A 127 -13.30 -16.68 -2.19
N GLN A 128 -12.28 -16.72 -3.03
CA GLN A 128 -11.12 -17.62 -2.85
C GLN A 128 -9.92 -16.95 -2.19
N PHE A 129 -10.03 -15.67 -1.83
CA PHE A 129 -8.94 -14.89 -1.25
C PHE A 129 -8.94 -15.04 0.27
N ASP A 130 -7.83 -15.50 0.85
CA ASP A 130 -7.61 -15.56 2.28
C ASP A 130 -7.35 -14.15 2.83
N VAL A 131 -8.12 -13.73 3.84
CA VAL A 131 -8.00 -12.38 4.41
C VAL A 131 -6.69 -12.15 5.16
N ASP A 132 -6.03 -13.21 5.63
CA ASP A 132 -4.73 -13.10 6.32
C ASP A 132 -3.65 -12.56 5.38
N LEU A 133 -3.80 -12.77 4.07
CA LEU A 133 -2.87 -12.25 3.07
C LEU A 133 -2.85 -10.72 2.99
N ILE A 134 -3.87 -10.04 3.49
CA ILE A 134 -3.89 -8.56 3.53
C ILE A 134 -2.82 -8.05 4.48
N SER A 135 -2.67 -8.66 5.66
CA SER A 135 -1.59 -8.32 6.58
C SER A 135 -0.21 -8.60 6.00
N GLU A 136 -0.04 -9.72 5.28
CA GLU A 136 1.22 -10.08 4.63
C GLU A 136 1.63 -9.08 3.55
N PHE A 137 0.65 -8.64 2.73
CA PHE A 137 0.88 -7.55 1.76
C PHE A 137 1.43 -6.29 2.44
N PHE A 138 0.79 -5.83 3.53
CA PHE A 138 1.22 -4.63 4.23
C PHE A 138 2.53 -4.82 4.99
N HIS A 139 2.82 -6.00 5.54
CA HIS A 139 4.12 -6.33 6.12
C HIS A 139 5.25 -6.23 5.09
N GLY A 140 5.09 -6.88 3.94
CA GLY A 140 6.04 -6.77 2.83
C GLY A 140 6.27 -5.31 2.41
N LEU A 141 5.18 -4.55 2.29
CA LEU A 141 5.21 -3.15 1.89
C LEU A 141 5.96 -2.27 2.90
N VAL A 142 5.60 -2.29 4.19
CA VAL A 142 6.19 -1.37 5.18
C VAL A 142 7.67 -1.65 5.41
N ASN A 143 8.07 -2.93 5.40
CA ASN A 143 9.45 -3.34 5.59
C ASN A 143 10.38 -2.82 4.49
N HIS A 144 9.88 -2.72 3.25
CA HIS A 144 10.68 -2.31 2.10
C HIS A 144 10.48 -0.85 1.71
N ALA A 145 9.39 -0.24 2.13
CA ALA A 145 9.16 1.19 2.00
C ALA A 145 9.86 2.01 3.10
N GLY A 146 10.17 1.40 4.24
CA GLY A 146 10.73 2.11 5.40
C GLY A 146 9.73 3.10 5.99
N MET A 147 8.47 2.69 6.16
CA MET A 147 7.42 3.51 6.74
C MET A 147 6.85 2.87 8.01
N THR A 148 6.26 3.68 8.86
CA THR A 148 5.38 3.23 9.94
C THR A 148 3.94 3.36 9.47
N LEU A 149 3.16 2.28 9.63
CA LEU A 149 1.79 2.18 9.16
C LEU A 149 0.88 1.63 10.27
N HIS A 150 -0.18 2.35 10.57
CA HIS A 150 -1.25 1.89 11.45
C HIS A 150 -2.52 1.69 10.65
N ILE A 151 -3.14 0.53 10.79
CA ILE A 151 -4.40 0.15 10.15
C ILE A 151 -5.36 -0.33 11.22
N ASP A 152 -6.49 0.34 11.34
CA ASP A 152 -7.57 -0.06 12.24
C ASP A 152 -8.87 -0.21 11.45
N ASN A 153 -9.51 -1.36 11.53
CA ASN A 153 -10.91 -1.48 11.15
C ASN A 153 -11.77 -1.21 12.38
N LEU A 154 -12.38 -0.04 12.41
CA LEU A 154 -13.12 0.45 13.57
C LEU A 154 -14.50 -0.22 13.71
N ARG A 155 -15.07 -0.64 12.58
CA ARG A 155 -16.33 -1.40 12.49
C ARG A 155 -16.51 -1.97 11.09
N GLY A 156 -17.30 -3.03 10.97
CA GLY A 156 -17.67 -3.67 9.72
C GLY A 156 -18.31 -5.03 9.99
N LYS A 157 -19.21 -5.46 9.11
CA LYS A 157 -19.86 -6.77 9.18
C LYS A 157 -19.63 -7.60 7.91
N ASN A 158 -19.22 -6.95 6.83
CA ASN A 158 -18.89 -7.59 5.56
C ASN A 158 -17.36 -7.53 5.36
N ALA A 159 -16.70 -8.69 5.29
CA ALA A 159 -15.24 -8.75 5.14
C ALA A 159 -14.71 -8.05 3.88
N HIS A 160 -15.46 -8.07 2.77
CA HIS A 160 -15.11 -7.31 1.57
C HIS A 160 -15.10 -5.80 1.85
N HIS A 161 -16.16 -5.27 2.50
CA HIS A 161 -16.22 -3.86 2.87
C HIS A 161 -15.12 -3.48 3.86
N GLN A 162 -14.80 -4.36 4.83
CA GLN A 162 -13.68 -4.14 5.76
C GLN A 162 -12.35 -4.00 4.99
N ALA A 163 -12.05 -4.95 4.10
CA ALA A 163 -10.84 -4.92 3.28
C ALA A 163 -10.79 -3.68 2.36
N GLU A 164 -11.87 -3.42 1.63
CA GLU A 164 -11.90 -2.31 0.67
C GLU A 164 -11.75 -0.95 1.35
N THR A 165 -12.34 -0.74 2.53
CA THR A 165 -12.16 0.51 3.31
C THR A 165 -10.69 0.72 3.72
N ILE A 166 -9.96 -0.36 4.02
CA ILE A 166 -8.53 -0.31 4.36
C ILE A 166 -7.71 0.16 3.16
N PHE A 167 -7.88 -0.44 1.98
CA PHE A 167 -7.11 -0.09 0.79
C PHE A 167 -7.44 1.32 0.29
N LYS A 168 -8.70 1.74 0.34
CA LYS A 168 -9.12 3.13 0.07
C LYS A 168 -8.49 4.12 1.04
N ALA A 169 -8.54 3.82 2.33
CA ALA A 169 -7.96 4.67 3.37
C ALA A 169 -6.43 4.74 3.22
N PHE A 170 -5.77 3.62 2.91
CA PHE A 170 -4.33 3.60 2.63
C PHE A 170 -3.98 4.49 1.43
N GLY A 171 -4.68 4.38 0.30
CA GLY A 171 -4.45 5.22 -0.87
C GLY A 171 -4.56 6.72 -0.53
N ARG A 172 -5.59 7.12 0.20
CA ARG A 172 -5.78 8.51 0.61
C ARG A 172 -4.73 9.00 1.61
N ALA A 173 -4.36 8.19 2.60
CA ALA A 173 -3.31 8.51 3.56
C ALA A 173 -1.94 8.62 2.87
N LEU A 174 -1.63 7.71 1.93
CA LEU A 174 -0.41 7.74 1.14
C LEU A 174 -0.33 9.02 0.29
N ARG A 175 -1.40 9.37 -0.42
CA ARG A 175 -1.49 10.64 -1.17
C ARG A 175 -1.16 11.83 -0.29
N MET A 176 -1.73 11.92 0.92
CA MET A 176 -1.44 13.00 1.85
C MET A 176 0.04 13.00 2.26
N ALA A 177 0.59 11.84 2.65
CA ALA A 177 1.97 11.73 3.13
C ALA A 177 3.01 12.11 2.07
N VAL A 178 2.78 11.76 0.80
CA VAL A 178 3.71 12.03 -0.32
C VAL A 178 3.46 13.38 -1.00
N THR A 179 2.44 14.13 -0.58
CA THR A 179 2.16 15.47 -1.14
C THR A 179 3.31 16.43 -0.78
N PRO A 180 3.87 17.16 -1.75
CA PRO A 180 4.83 18.22 -1.47
C PRO A 180 4.21 19.31 -0.59
N ASP A 181 4.89 19.68 0.50
CA ASP A 181 4.52 20.81 1.34
C ASP A 181 5.34 22.04 0.92
N LEU A 182 4.69 22.98 0.25
CA LEU A 182 5.33 24.20 -0.24
C LEU A 182 5.92 25.06 0.89
N ARG A 183 5.39 24.96 2.11
CA ARG A 183 5.89 25.69 3.29
C ARG A 183 7.19 25.08 3.82
N MET A 184 7.44 23.81 3.56
CA MET A 184 8.69 23.15 3.92
C MET A 184 9.87 23.58 3.05
N ALA A 185 9.61 24.16 1.85
CA ALA A 185 10.64 24.67 0.93
C ALA A 185 11.81 23.69 0.71
N GLY A 186 11.52 22.40 0.60
CA GLY A 186 12.52 21.33 0.42
C GLY A 186 13.29 20.93 1.70
N ALA A 187 12.91 21.45 2.87
CA ALA A 187 13.52 21.04 4.13
C ALA A 187 13.18 19.57 4.49
N MET A 188 14.03 18.97 5.30
CA MET A 188 13.76 17.65 5.88
C MET A 188 12.65 17.76 6.93
N PRO A 189 11.54 17.00 6.81
CA PRO A 189 10.44 17.06 7.77
C PRO A 189 10.76 16.28 9.06
N SER A 190 11.89 16.61 9.68
CA SER A 190 12.39 15.94 10.89
C SER A 190 13.26 16.90 11.71
N THR A 191 13.02 16.97 13.01
CA THR A 191 13.88 17.73 13.95
C THR A 191 15.29 17.17 14.07
N LYS A 192 15.49 15.90 13.65
CA LYS A 192 16.81 15.24 13.61
C LYS A 192 17.62 15.61 12.37
N GLY A 193 17.01 16.27 11.37
CA GLY A 193 17.65 16.58 10.07
C GLY A 193 17.84 15.37 9.15
N SER A 194 17.29 14.20 9.51
CA SER A 194 17.32 12.95 8.74
C SER A 194 16.07 12.10 8.98
N LEU A 195 15.77 11.20 8.03
CA LEU A 195 14.72 10.17 8.10
C LEU A 195 15.23 8.84 7.57
#